data_5cff864830edb990d2271d22c51cc6ec
#
_entry.id   5cff864830edb990d2271d22c51cc6ec
#
_cell.length_a   1.000
_cell.length_b   1.000
_cell.length_c   1.000
_cell.angle_alpha   90.00
_cell.angle_beta   90.00
_cell.angle_gamma   90.00
#
_symmetry.space_group_name_H-M   'P 1'
#
loop_
_entity.id
_entity.type
_entity.pdbx_description
1 polymer ?
#
loop_
_entity_poly.entity_id
_entity_poly.type
_entity_poly.pdbx_seq_one_letter_code
_entity_poly.pdbx_strand_id
1 'polypeptide(L)'
;MQTVSSYGVELRKQNIPLRQTLEIYRSAVCYLTEVYGKAWKELSVIPDAKRRFNAAEHLVHTTKKNSARFDFDLRFPKMPSYLRRSAIQHALGMVSSYETRMELWEKEGKRAGKPRLVYENHAMPVFYRDVMYREGTEGRDEAYLKLYDGHDWKWFCVRLLHTDMEYLRKHWLGKKASAPTLERRHHKYFLRFSYTEEVILTKTSVKDQVICSVDLGINTDAVCT
;
A
#
# COMPACT_ATOMS: atom_id res chain seq x y z
N MET A 1 11.05 17.26 -12.29
CA MET A 1 9.98 16.25 -12.30
C MET A 1 10.28 15.21 -11.23
N GLN A 2 9.29 14.83 -10.39
CA GLN A 2 9.47 13.73 -9.45
C GLN A 2 9.13 12.40 -10.15
N THR A 3 10.02 11.44 -10.03
CA THR A 3 9.81 10.07 -10.50
C THR A 3 9.87 9.09 -9.33
N VAL A 4 9.08 8.03 -9.40
CA VAL A 4 9.09 6.95 -8.42
C VAL A 4 9.54 5.67 -9.11
N SER A 5 10.68 5.16 -8.68
CA SER A 5 11.17 3.85 -9.12
C SER A 5 10.85 2.79 -8.08
N SER A 6 10.42 1.60 -8.52
CA SER A 6 10.13 0.50 -7.60
C SER A 6 10.71 -0.81 -8.10
N TYR A 7 11.16 -1.65 -7.17
CA TYR A 7 11.69 -2.99 -7.46
C TYR A 7 11.18 -4.01 -6.43
N GLY A 8 10.80 -5.19 -6.92
CA GLY A 8 10.32 -6.28 -6.08
C GLY A 8 11.40 -7.34 -5.90
N VAL A 9 11.88 -7.50 -4.67
CA VAL A 9 12.83 -8.55 -4.27
C VAL A 9 12.07 -9.81 -3.93
N GLU A 10 12.35 -10.92 -4.61
CA GLU A 10 11.72 -12.22 -4.35
C GLU A 10 12.18 -12.78 -3.00
N LEU A 11 11.23 -13.26 -2.19
CA LEU A 11 11.52 -14.04 -1.01
C LEU A 11 11.72 -15.51 -1.41
N ARG A 12 12.84 -16.10 -1.01
CA ARG A 12 13.08 -17.53 -1.22
C ARG A 12 12.01 -18.35 -0.50
N LYS A 13 11.63 -19.47 -1.09
CA LYS A 13 10.64 -20.39 -0.49
C LYS A 13 11.09 -20.82 0.92
N GLN A 14 10.27 -20.52 1.91
CA GLN A 14 10.52 -20.79 3.33
C GLN A 14 9.20 -21.14 4.02
N ASN A 15 9.28 -21.89 5.09
CA ASN A 15 8.12 -22.19 5.94
C ASN A 15 7.91 -21.08 6.98
N ILE A 16 7.37 -19.96 6.53
CA ILE A 16 7.06 -18.79 7.37
C ILE A 16 5.64 -18.26 7.07
N PRO A 17 4.98 -17.60 8.02
CA PRO A 17 3.55 -17.28 7.95
C PRO A 17 3.22 -16.06 7.07
N LEU A 18 3.81 -15.96 5.87
CA LEU A 18 3.55 -14.86 4.93
C LEU A 18 2.07 -14.82 4.48
N ARG A 19 1.53 -16.02 4.24
CA ARG A 19 0.13 -16.15 3.80
C ARG A 19 -0.83 -15.66 4.88
N GLN A 20 -0.68 -16.11 6.11
CA GLN A 20 -1.51 -15.72 7.24
C GLN A 20 -1.46 -14.21 7.47
N THR A 21 -0.26 -13.62 7.34
CA THR A 21 -0.07 -12.17 7.47
C THR A 21 -0.81 -11.39 6.39
N LEU A 22 -0.78 -11.85 5.13
CA LEU A 22 -1.54 -11.22 4.05
C LEU A 22 -3.05 -11.36 4.25
N GLU A 23 -3.50 -12.56 4.65
CA GLU A 23 -4.93 -12.85 4.84
C GLU A 23 -5.53 -12.00 5.97
N ILE A 24 -4.86 -11.91 7.13
CA ILE A 24 -5.36 -11.07 8.23
C ILE A 24 -5.34 -9.58 7.87
N TYR A 25 -4.33 -9.10 7.15
CA TYR A 25 -4.29 -7.72 6.70
C TYR A 25 -5.42 -7.39 5.73
N ARG A 26 -5.65 -8.25 4.74
CA ARG A 26 -6.74 -8.10 3.76
C ARG A 26 -8.10 -8.15 4.41
N SER A 27 -8.30 -9.07 5.34
CA SER A 27 -9.53 -9.14 6.13
C SER A 27 -9.76 -7.85 6.93
N ALA A 28 -8.71 -7.27 7.49
CA ALA A 28 -8.79 -5.99 8.18
C ALA A 28 -9.16 -4.84 7.22
N VAL A 29 -8.55 -4.79 6.03
CA VAL A 29 -8.90 -3.77 5.01
C VAL A 29 -10.34 -3.93 4.54
N CYS A 30 -10.80 -5.15 4.28
CA CYS A 30 -12.20 -5.42 3.90
C CYS A 30 -13.18 -4.93 4.96
N TYR A 31 -12.95 -5.30 6.22
CA TYR A 31 -13.77 -4.85 7.35
C TYR A 31 -13.80 -3.33 7.47
N LEU A 32 -12.63 -2.67 7.41
CA LEU A 32 -12.54 -1.21 7.49
C LEU A 32 -13.21 -0.51 6.30
N THR A 33 -13.14 -1.10 5.11
CA THR A 33 -13.82 -0.56 3.92
C THR A 33 -15.34 -0.58 4.12
N GLU A 34 -15.89 -1.65 4.71
CA GLU A 34 -17.31 -1.71 5.06
C GLU A 34 -17.69 -0.67 6.12
N VAL A 35 -16.89 -0.56 7.18
CA VAL A 35 -17.09 0.42 8.26
C VAL A 35 -17.09 1.85 7.72
N TYR A 36 -16.08 2.20 6.92
CA TYR A 36 -15.95 3.55 6.38
C TYR A 36 -16.95 3.86 5.28
N GLY A 37 -17.40 2.87 4.53
CA GLY A 37 -18.54 3.03 3.61
C GLY A 37 -19.80 3.47 4.36
N LYS A 38 -20.09 2.84 5.50
CA LYS A 38 -21.24 3.23 6.37
C LYS A 38 -21.05 4.61 7.01
N ALA A 39 -19.81 4.98 7.37
CA ALA A 39 -19.46 6.23 8.03
C ALA A 39 -19.04 7.34 7.06
N TRP A 40 -19.13 7.14 5.75
CA TRP A 40 -18.54 8.05 4.78
C TRP A 40 -19.13 9.46 4.83
N LYS A 41 -20.43 9.58 5.06
CA LYS A 41 -21.11 10.89 5.16
C LYS A 41 -20.50 11.78 6.25
N GLU A 42 -20.08 11.20 7.37
CA GLU A 42 -19.45 11.95 8.47
C GLU A 42 -17.94 12.19 8.22
N LEU A 43 -17.28 11.28 7.53
CA LEU A 43 -15.84 11.38 7.24
C LEU A 43 -15.56 12.34 6.06
N SER A 44 -16.41 12.35 5.04
CA SER A 44 -16.19 13.16 3.82
C SER A 44 -16.29 14.66 4.06
N VAL A 45 -17.04 15.11 5.06
CA VAL A 45 -17.17 16.52 5.42
C VAL A 45 -15.90 17.10 6.07
N ILE A 46 -14.94 16.24 6.47
CA ILE A 46 -13.66 16.67 7.04
C ILE A 46 -12.69 16.94 5.88
N PRO A 47 -12.36 18.18 5.53
CA PRO A 47 -11.55 18.48 4.34
C PRO A 47 -10.08 18.07 4.51
N ASP A 48 -9.54 18.23 5.71
CA ASP A 48 -8.15 17.89 6.03
C ASP A 48 -7.94 16.37 6.12
N ALA A 49 -7.04 15.84 5.27
CA ALA A 49 -6.78 14.41 5.17
C ALA A 49 -6.27 13.79 6.48
N LYS A 50 -5.45 14.52 7.24
CA LYS A 50 -4.90 14.04 8.53
C LYS A 50 -5.98 13.98 9.60
N ARG A 51 -6.85 15.00 9.65
CA ARG A 51 -8.00 15.03 10.57
C ARG A 51 -9.00 13.93 10.23
N ARG A 52 -9.29 13.73 8.94
CA ARG A 52 -10.15 12.64 8.46
C ARG A 52 -9.59 11.28 8.85
N PHE A 53 -8.30 11.06 8.66
CA PHE A 53 -7.62 9.83 9.08
C PHE A 53 -7.75 9.60 10.59
N ASN A 54 -7.50 10.62 11.41
CA ASN A 54 -7.62 10.52 12.87
C ASN A 54 -9.07 10.23 13.29
N ALA A 55 -10.06 10.88 12.67
CA ALA A 55 -11.47 10.58 12.92
C ALA A 55 -11.81 9.12 12.58
N ALA A 56 -11.33 8.63 11.44
CA ALA A 56 -11.50 7.24 11.04
C ALA A 56 -10.83 6.26 12.02
N GLU A 57 -9.63 6.56 12.50
CA GLU A 57 -8.95 5.75 13.53
C GLU A 57 -9.76 5.72 14.84
N HIS A 58 -10.35 6.84 15.26
CA HIS A 58 -11.19 6.92 16.47
C HIS A 58 -12.46 6.08 16.38
N LEU A 59 -13.00 5.85 15.21
CA LEU A 59 -14.17 4.99 15.02
C LEU A 59 -13.89 3.51 15.33
N VAL A 60 -12.65 3.07 15.19
CA VAL A 60 -12.29 1.65 15.19
C VAL A 60 -11.25 1.27 16.25
N HIS A 61 -10.60 2.24 16.88
CA HIS A 61 -9.56 1.98 17.88
C HIS A 61 -9.92 2.55 19.25
N THR A 62 -10.00 1.65 20.23
CA THR A 62 -10.26 2.01 21.62
C THR A 62 -8.98 2.41 22.33
N THR A 63 -9.02 3.54 23.01
CA THR A 63 -7.94 4.04 23.87
C THR A 63 -8.50 4.43 25.23
N LYS A 64 -7.64 4.79 26.19
CA LYS A 64 -8.09 5.29 27.51
C LYS A 64 -9.03 6.52 27.40
N LYS A 65 -8.94 7.28 26.31
CA LYS A 65 -9.70 8.53 26.09
C LYS A 65 -10.78 8.40 25.01
N ASN A 66 -10.84 7.27 24.31
CA ASN A 66 -11.75 7.05 23.18
C ASN A 66 -12.32 5.64 23.25
N SER A 67 -13.64 5.53 23.26
CA SER A 67 -14.33 4.26 23.05
C SER A 67 -14.67 4.13 21.58
N ALA A 68 -14.15 3.10 20.91
CA ALA A 68 -14.43 2.86 19.51
C ALA A 68 -15.90 2.50 19.28
N ARG A 69 -16.47 3.01 18.19
CA ARG A 69 -17.85 2.67 17.77
C ARG A 69 -17.95 1.29 17.11
N PHE A 70 -16.86 0.82 16.53
CA PHE A 70 -16.79 -0.46 15.82
C PHE A 70 -15.74 -1.39 16.44
N ASP A 71 -15.99 -2.68 16.42
CA ASP A 71 -15.27 -3.75 17.13
C ASP A 71 -13.97 -4.22 16.47
N PHE A 72 -13.26 -3.34 15.76
CA PHE A 72 -12.01 -3.69 15.04
C PHE A 72 -10.97 -4.35 15.97
N ASP A 73 -10.71 -3.77 17.13
CA ASP A 73 -9.69 -4.27 18.07
C ASP A 73 -10.04 -5.67 18.62
N LEU A 74 -11.33 -6.01 18.68
CA LEU A 74 -11.81 -7.35 19.06
C LEU A 74 -11.62 -8.36 17.94
N ARG A 75 -11.86 -7.93 16.68
CA ARG A 75 -11.72 -8.80 15.48
C ARG A 75 -10.27 -9.05 15.09
N PHE A 76 -9.41 -8.05 15.31
CA PHE A 76 -8.00 -8.09 14.93
C PHE A 76 -7.12 -7.81 16.16
N PRO A 77 -7.15 -8.70 17.15
CA PRO A 77 -6.43 -8.48 18.41
C PRO A 77 -4.93 -8.39 18.17
N LYS A 78 -4.28 -7.49 18.93
CA LYS A 78 -2.82 -7.28 18.90
C LYS A 78 -2.27 -6.83 17.54
N MET A 79 -3.11 -6.40 16.58
CA MET A 79 -2.59 -5.90 15.30
C MET A 79 -1.64 -4.73 15.54
N PRO A 80 -0.40 -4.76 15.00
CA PRO A 80 0.55 -3.66 15.15
C PRO A 80 -0.03 -2.33 14.69
N SER A 81 0.18 -1.27 15.47
CA SER A 81 -0.42 0.05 15.23
C SER A 81 -0.15 0.59 13.83
N TYR A 82 1.08 0.44 13.34
CA TYR A 82 1.43 0.87 11.98
C TYR A 82 0.72 0.06 10.90
N LEU A 83 0.51 -1.24 11.12
CA LEU A 83 -0.22 -2.09 10.18
C LEU A 83 -1.71 -1.74 10.17
N ARG A 84 -2.31 -1.51 11.36
CA ARG A 84 -3.68 -1.00 11.48
C ARG A 84 -3.83 0.33 10.73
N ARG A 85 -2.91 1.28 10.94
CA ARG A 85 -2.94 2.58 10.28
C ARG A 85 -2.79 2.48 8.77
N SER A 86 -1.94 1.57 8.29
CA SER A 86 -1.84 1.26 6.86
C SER A 86 -3.15 0.71 6.31
N ALA A 87 -3.82 -0.19 7.03
CA ALA A 87 -5.12 -0.75 6.63
C ALA A 87 -6.22 0.33 6.61
N ILE A 88 -6.24 1.24 7.60
CA ILE A 88 -7.16 2.39 7.64
C ILE A 88 -6.97 3.27 6.41
N GLN A 89 -5.73 3.63 6.09
CA GLN A 89 -5.43 4.48 4.93
C GLN A 89 -5.85 3.82 3.63
N HIS A 90 -5.62 2.52 3.49
CA HIS A 90 -6.02 1.75 2.33
C HIS A 90 -7.55 1.74 2.16
N ALA A 91 -8.28 1.42 3.22
CA ALA A 91 -9.73 1.38 3.21
C ALA A 91 -10.36 2.76 2.92
N LEU A 92 -9.83 3.84 3.50
CA LEU A 92 -10.26 5.21 3.19
C LEU A 92 -10.05 5.56 1.71
N GLY A 93 -8.91 5.16 1.14
CA GLY A 93 -8.63 5.36 -0.29
C GLY A 93 -9.63 4.62 -1.18
N MET A 94 -9.98 3.37 -0.84
CA MET A 94 -10.96 2.58 -1.58
C MET A 94 -12.36 3.22 -1.54
N VAL A 95 -12.82 3.64 -0.38
CA VAL A 95 -14.13 4.28 -0.22
C VAL A 95 -14.16 5.62 -0.95
N SER A 96 -13.14 6.48 -0.77
CA SER A 96 -13.04 7.76 -1.46
C SER A 96 -13.07 7.61 -2.98
N SER A 97 -12.32 6.65 -3.52
CA SER A 97 -12.31 6.35 -4.96
C SER A 97 -13.68 5.85 -5.46
N TYR A 98 -14.36 5.03 -4.68
CA TYR A 98 -15.70 4.56 -5.00
C TYR A 98 -16.69 5.71 -5.05
N GLU A 99 -16.73 6.57 -4.04
CA GLU A 99 -17.63 7.73 -3.98
C GLU A 99 -17.40 8.70 -5.12
N THR A 100 -16.14 9.01 -5.45
CA THR A 100 -15.81 9.85 -6.62
C THR A 100 -16.35 9.23 -7.91
N ARG A 101 -16.22 7.92 -8.10
CA ARG A 101 -16.77 7.23 -9.27
C ARG A 101 -18.31 7.26 -9.28
N MET A 102 -18.95 7.18 -8.13
CA MET A 102 -20.39 7.29 -8.01
C MET A 102 -20.88 8.68 -8.41
N GLU A 103 -20.23 9.74 -7.91
CA GLU A 103 -20.54 11.12 -8.29
C GLU A 103 -20.38 11.37 -9.79
N LEU A 104 -19.29 10.88 -10.39
CA LEU A 104 -19.07 10.99 -11.84
C LEU A 104 -20.17 10.25 -12.62
N TRP A 105 -20.50 9.02 -12.22
CA TRP A 105 -21.54 8.24 -12.87
C TRP A 105 -22.91 8.92 -12.81
N GLU A 106 -23.24 9.58 -11.71
CA GLU A 106 -24.47 10.34 -11.58
C GLU A 106 -24.46 11.58 -12.48
N LYS A 107 -23.35 12.33 -12.53
CA LYS A 107 -23.17 13.51 -13.39
C LYS A 107 -23.24 13.18 -14.88
N GLU A 108 -22.72 12.04 -15.29
CA GLU A 108 -22.76 11.55 -16.68
C GLU A 108 -24.11 10.95 -17.09
N GLY A 109 -25.12 11.06 -16.25
CA GLY A 109 -26.49 10.60 -16.55
C GLY A 109 -26.63 9.07 -16.53
N LYS A 110 -25.78 8.38 -15.76
CA LYS A 110 -25.89 6.92 -15.51
C LYS A 110 -25.74 6.05 -16.78
N ARG A 111 -24.99 6.54 -17.77
CA ARG A 111 -24.80 5.86 -19.07
C ARG A 111 -23.98 4.57 -19.00
N ALA A 112 -23.03 4.50 -18.06
CA ALA A 112 -22.21 3.31 -17.83
C ALA A 112 -22.78 2.42 -16.71
N GLY A 113 -22.23 1.22 -16.51
CA GLY A 113 -22.61 0.39 -15.39
C GLY A 113 -22.35 1.05 -14.04
N LYS A 114 -23.27 0.90 -13.11
CA LYS A 114 -23.15 1.50 -11.77
C LYS A 114 -21.86 1.04 -11.08
N PRO A 115 -21.03 1.94 -10.57
CA PRO A 115 -19.83 1.59 -9.79
C PRO A 115 -20.18 0.71 -8.61
N ARG A 116 -19.28 -0.22 -8.29
CA ARG A 116 -19.41 -1.09 -7.12
C ARG A 116 -18.23 -0.84 -6.18
N LEU A 117 -18.50 -0.84 -4.88
CA LEU A 117 -17.44 -0.88 -3.88
C LEU A 117 -16.89 -2.31 -3.88
N VAL A 118 -15.66 -2.46 -4.32
CA VAL A 118 -15.01 -3.76 -4.44
C VAL A 118 -14.17 -3.98 -3.19
N TYR A 119 -14.42 -5.07 -2.51
CA TYR A 119 -13.67 -5.50 -1.32
C TYR A 119 -12.50 -6.41 -1.71
N GLU A 120 -11.86 -6.15 -2.85
CA GLU A 120 -10.87 -7.05 -3.39
C GLU A 120 -9.57 -7.12 -2.59
N ASN A 121 -9.11 -8.34 -2.53
CA ASN A 121 -7.99 -8.86 -1.76
C ASN A 121 -6.60 -8.51 -2.35
N HIS A 122 -6.43 -7.34 -2.98
CA HIS A 122 -5.12 -6.91 -3.50
C HIS A 122 -4.35 -5.98 -2.54
N ALA A 123 -4.91 -5.70 -1.38
CA ALA A 123 -4.25 -4.88 -0.38
C ALA A 123 -2.92 -5.51 0.04
N MET A 124 -1.86 -4.69 0.02
CA MET A 124 -0.51 -5.09 0.36
C MET A 124 -0.07 -4.36 1.63
N PRO A 125 0.31 -5.10 2.69
CA PRO A 125 0.78 -4.50 3.93
C PRO A 125 2.11 -3.79 3.73
N VAL A 126 2.22 -2.56 4.27
CA VAL A 126 3.47 -1.82 4.35
C VAL A 126 4.19 -2.21 5.63
N PHE A 127 5.44 -2.62 5.50
CA PHE A 127 6.29 -3.02 6.61
C PHE A 127 7.19 -1.85 7.04
N TYR A 128 6.74 -1.05 7.99
CA TYR A 128 7.49 0.11 8.47
C TYR A 128 8.83 -0.30 9.07
N ARG A 129 9.89 0.45 8.71
CA ARG A 129 11.25 0.20 9.18
C ARG A 129 11.31 0.25 10.71
N ASP A 130 12.16 -0.59 11.26
CA ASP A 130 12.43 -0.77 12.71
C ASP A 130 11.25 -1.31 13.55
N VAL A 131 10.04 -1.19 13.06
CA VAL A 131 8.83 -1.66 13.75
C VAL A 131 8.30 -2.98 13.21
N MET A 132 8.32 -3.16 11.88
CA MET A 132 7.81 -4.35 11.20
C MET A 132 8.80 -4.95 10.20
N TYR A 133 9.77 -4.17 9.75
CA TYR A 133 10.86 -4.54 8.87
C TYR A 133 12.18 -4.11 9.47
N ARG A 134 13.16 -4.99 9.44
CA ARG A 134 14.58 -4.70 9.74
C ARG A 134 15.44 -5.31 8.66
N GLU A 135 16.48 -4.59 8.30
CA GLU A 135 17.51 -5.12 7.41
C GLU A 135 18.26 -6.25 8.13
N GLY A 136 18.68 -7.23 7.36
CA GLY A 136 19.51 -8.31 7.87
C GLY A 136 20.95 -7.86 8.11
N THR A 137 21.81 -8.82 8.47
CA THR A 137 23.24 -8.57 8.67
C THR A 137 23.86 -8.15 7.34
N GLU A 138 24.74 -7.16 7.38
CA GLU A 138 25.47 -6.67 6.21
C GLU A 138 26.16 -7.83 5.47
N GLY A 139 26.02 -7.85 4.15
CA GLY A 139 26.54 -8.90 3.28
C GLY A 139 25.69 -10.18 3.20
N ARG A 140 24.61 -10.29 3.96
CA ARG A 140 23.64 -11.38 3.86
C ARG A 140 22.39 -10.95 3.13
N ASP A 141 21.84 -11.88 2.32
CA ASP A 141 20.58 -11.65 1.59
C ASP A 141 19.41 -12.08 2.47
N GLU A 142 19.23 -11.38 3.57
CA GLU A 142 18.19 -11.65 4.57
C GLU A 142 17.59 -10.34 5.10
N ALA A 143 16.37 -10.43 5.62
CA ALA A 143 15.69 -9.37 6.34
C ALA A 143 14.86 -9.97 7.47
N TYR A 144 14.41 -9.13 8.40
CA TYR A 144 13.51 -9.55 9.46
C TYR A 144 12.14 -8.87 9.25
N LEU A 145 11.09 -9.68 9.23
CA LEU A 145 9.71 -9.23 9.11
C LEU A 145 8.93 -9.62 10.37
N LYS A 146 8.11 -8.69 10.84
CA LYS A 146 7.15 -9.00 11.91
C LYS A 146 5.89 -9.55 11.28
N LEU A 147 5.69 -10.87 11.39
CA LEU A 147 4.61 -11.61 10.74
C LEU A 147 3.62 -12.17 11.77
N TYR A 148 2.40 -12.42 11.33
CA TYR A 148 1.35 -13.06 12.11
C TYR A 148 1.40 -14.58 11.94
N ASP A 149 1.61 -15.32 13.04
CA ASP A 149 1.73 -16.80 13.02
C ASP A 149 0.40 -17.55 13.23
N GLY A 150 -0.71 -16.82 13.24
CA GLY A 150 -2.04 -17.34 13.55
C GLY A 150 -2.51 -17.02 14.97
N HIS A 151 -1.58 -16.65 15.87
CA HIS A 151 -1.86 -16.34 17.27
C HIS A 151 -1.26 -14.99 17.72
N ASP A 152 -0.04 -14.70 17.26
CA ASP A 152 0.68 -13.50 17.67
C ASP A 152 1.58 -12.97 16.55
N TRP A 153 2.12 -11.76 16.75
CA TRP A 153 3.03 -11.06 15.82
C TRP A 153 4.47 -11.26 16.28
N LYS A 154 5.25 -12.03 15.51
CA LYS A 154 6.65 -12.38 15.83
C LYS A 154 7.58 -11.98 14.72
N TRP A 155 8.86 -11.82 15.05
CA TRP A 155 9.92 -11.57 14.09
C TRP A 155 10.36 -12.88 13.44
N PHE A 156 10.41 -12.87 12.12
CA PHE A 156 10.91 -13.99 11.30
C PHE A 156 12.04 -13.49 10.40
N CYS A 157 13.13 -14.24 10.35
CA CYS A 157 14.18 -14.04 9.35
C CYS A 157 13.68 -14.55 8.00
N VAL A 158 13.73 -13.70 6.98
CA VAL A 158 13.36 -14.02 5.60
C VAL A 158 14.58 -13.97 4.71
N ARG A 159 14.75 -14.97 3.85
CA ARG A 159 15.84 -15.01 2.88
C ARG A 159 15.36 -14.39 1.58
N LEU A 160 16.18 -13.51 1.03
CA LEU A 160 15.94 -12.77 -0.20
C LEU A 160 16.68 -13.43 -1.37
N LEU A 161 16.19 -13.23 -2.58
CA LEU A 161 16.86 -13.74 -3.77
C LEU A 161 18.15 -12.94 -4.00
N HIS A 162 19.28 -13.65 -4.11
CA HIS A 162 20.61 -13.03 -4.23
C HIS A 162 20.72 -12.09 -5.44
N THR A 163 20.26 -12.52 -6.61
CA THR A 163 20.30 -11.73 -7.84
C THR A 163 19.54 -10.40 -7.73
N ASP A 164 18.40 -10.41 -7.04
CA ASP A 164 17.62 -9.20 -6.81
C ASP A 164 18.33 -8.26 -5.84
N MET A 165 18.96 -8.80 -4.80
CA MET A 165 19.74 -8.01 -3.84
C MET A 165 21.00 -7.42 -4.49
N GLU A 166 21.68 -8.15 -5.37
CA GLU A 166 22.79 -7.60 -6.16
C GLU A 166 22.33 -6.44 -7.05
N TYR A 167 21.18 -6.61 -7.71
CA TYR A 167 20.59 -5.54 -8.51
C TYR A 167 20.36 -4.27 -7.67
N LEU A 168 19.76 -4.40 -6.48
CA LEU A 168 19.53 -3.27 -5.60
C LEU A 168 20.85 -2.62 -5.15
N ARG A 169 21.83 -3.40 -4.72
CA ARG A 169 23.14 -2.89 -4.31
C ARG A 169 23.83 -2.10 -5.43
N LYS A 170 23.72 -2.58 -6.66
CA LYS A 170 24.34 -1.95 -7.82
C LYS A 170 23.61 -0.70 -8.30
N HIS A 171 22.29 -0.73 -8.36
CA HIS A 171 21.51 0.33 -9.01
C HIS A 171 20.86 1.32 -8.02
N TRP A 172 20.77 0.97 -6.74
CA TRP A 172 20.14 1.80 -5.72
C TRP A 172 21.14 2.35 -4.69
N LEU A 173 22.43 2.28 -4.99
CA LEU A 173 23.47 2.84 -4.12
C LEU A 173 23.20 4.33 -3.89
N GLY A 174 23.18 4.75 -2.60
CA GLY A 174 22.88 6.13 -2.21
C GLY A 174 21.40 6.54 -2.31
N LYS A 175 20.50 5.66 -2.78
CA LYS A 175 19.06 5.93 -2.82
C LYS A 175 18.38 5.55 -1.48
N LYS A 176 17.54 6.44 -0.96
CA LYS A 176 16.75 6.16 0.25
C LYS A 176 15.48 5.41 -0.13
N ALA A 177 15.49 4.10 0.02
CA ALA A 177 14.31 3.28 -0.21
C ALA A 177 13.24 3.51 0.88
N SER A 178 11.98 3.50 0.47
CA SER A 178 10.81 3.53 1.36
C SER A 178 10.69 2.23 2.17
N ALA A 179 9.74 2.21 3.12
CA ALA A 179 9.34 0.98 3.78
C ALA A 179 8.78 -0.01 2.74
N PRO A 180 9.20 -1.30 2.76
CA PRO A 180 8.74 -2.26 1.76
C PRO A 180 7.30 -2.66 1.97
N THR A 181 6.64 -3.04 0.87
CA THR A 181 5.34 -3.70 0.88
C THR A 181 5.50 -5.19 0.61
N LEU A 182 4.71 -6.02 1.30
CA LEU A 182 4.66 -7.46 1.02
C LEU A 182 3.65 -7.73 -0.08
N GLU A 183 4.11 -8.30 -1.17
CA GLU A 183 3.31 -8.63 -2.35
C GLU A 183 3.32 -10.13 -2.62
N ARG A 184 2.22 -10.67 -3.15
CA ARG A 184 2.14 -12.04 -3.66
C ARG A 184 1.77 -12.03 -5.13
N ARG A 185 2.62 -12.62 -5.99
CA ARG A 185 2.40 -12.82 -7.43
C ARG A 185 2.68 -14.27 -7.80
N HIS A 186 1.79 -14.90 -8.55
CA HIS A 186 2.00 -16.25 -9.08
C HIS A 186 2.56 -17.24 -8.04
N HIS A 187 2.00 -17.26 -6.82
CA HIS A 187 2.44 -18.11 -5.71
C HIS A 187 3.81 -17.76 -5.08
N LYS A 188 4.50 -16.72 -5.56
CA LYS A 188 5.72 -16.18 -4.97
C LYS A 188 5.43 -14.93 -4.14
N TYR A 189 6.33 -14.64 -3.19
CA TYR A 189 6.25 -13.46 -2.34
C TYR A 189 7.41 -12.53 -2.65
N PHE A 190 7.14 -11.23 -2.61
CA PHE A 190 8.10 -10.18 -2.89
C PHE A 190 8.03 -9.10 -1.81
N LEU A 191 9.18 -8.54 -1.49
CA LEU A 191 9.27 -7.24 -0.83
C LEU A 191 9.49 -6.19 -1.90
N ARG A 192 8.50 -5.33 -2.09
CA ARG A 192 8.61 -4.22 -3.05
C ARG A 192 9.12 -2.99 -2.33
N PHE A 193 10.27 -2.53 -2.74
CA PHE A 193 10.86 -1.28 -2.35
C PHE A 193 10.57 -0.20 -3.39
N SER A 194 10.56 1.06 -2.98
CA SER A 194 10.50 2.20 -3.90
C SER A 194 11.36 3.34 -3.37
N TYR A 195 11.84 4.20 -4.26
CA TYR A 195 12.44 5.48 -3.91
C TYR A 195 11.90 6.56 -4.85
N THR A 196 11.91 7.79 -4.35
CA THR A 196 11.53 8.97 -5.14
C THR A 196 12.76 9.79 -5.40
N GLU A 197 12.91 10.26 -6.64
CA GLU A 197 13.98 11.17 -7.01
C GLU A 197 13.47 12.30 -7.90
N GLU A 198 14.16 13.42 -7.85
CA GLU A 198 13.93 14.53 -8.77
C GLU A 198 14.80 14.34 -10.02
N VAL A 199 14.17 14.21 -11.15
CA VAL A 199 14.84 14.10 -12.44
C VAL A 199 14.68 15.39 -13.20
N ILE A 200 15.81 15.98 -13.59
CA ILE A 200 15.84 17.10 -14.51
C ILE A 200 15.89 16.51 -15.91
N LEU A 201 14.76 16.57 -16.62
CA LEU A 201 14.61 15.94 -17.95
C LEU A 201 15.41 16.68 -19.00
N THR A 202 15.60 18.00 -18.84
CA THR A 202 16.34 18.81 -19.79
C THR A 202 16.84 20.10 -19.12
N LYS A 203 18.00 20.59 -19.59
CA LYS A 203 18.52 21.92 -19.24
C LYS A 203 18.05 23.03 -20.20
N THR A 204 17.34 22.65 -21.27
CA THR A 204 16.83 23.57 -22.30
C THR A 204 15.63 24.34 -21.78
N SER A 205 15.52 25.60 -22.20
CA SER A 205 14.33 26.42 -21.91
C SER A 205 13.06 25.73 -22.42
N VAL A 206 11.95 25.88 -21.70
CA VAL A 206 10.64 25.29 -22.10
C VAL A 206 10.26 25.72 -23.52
N LYS A 207 10.64 26.94 -23.95
CA LYS A 207 10.38 27.45 -25.31
C LYS A 207 11.15 26.72 -26.41
N ASP A 208 12.28 26.11 -26.05
CA ASP A 208 13.18 25.43 -27.01
C ASP A 208 13.03 23.90 -26.96
N GLN A 209 12.03 23.40 -26.21
CA GLN A 209 11.76 21.98 -26.07
C GLN A 209 10.79 21.49 -27.12
N VAL A 210 11.12 20.37 -27.77
CA VAL A 210 10.16 19.58 -28.54
C VAL A 210 9.51 18.59 -27.56
N ILE A 211 8.23 18.77 -27.30
CA ILE A 211 7.47 17.90 -26.40
C ILE A 211 6.77 16.84 -27.26
N CYS A 212 7.05 15.59 -27.00
CA CYS A 212 6.35 14.45 -27.59
C CYS A 212 5.56 13.76 -26.48
N SER A 213 4.27 13.58 -26.65
CA SER A 213 3.43 12.76 -25.79
C SER A 213 3.17 11.41 -26.46
N VAL A 214 3.30 10.34 -25.68
CA VAL A 214 3.03 8.97 -26.12
C VAL A 214 1.88 8.42 -25.30
N ASP A 215 0.78 8.06 -25.97
CA ASP A 215 -0.33 7.34 -25.37
C ASP A 215 -0.22 5.85 -25.70
N LEU A 216 -0.29 5.00 -24.68
CA LEU A 216 -0.23 3.54 -24.82
C LEU A 216 -1.67 3.01 -24.82
N GLY A 217 -2.17 2.68 -25.99
CA GLY A 217 -3.52 2.15 -26.17
C GLY A 217 -3.59 0.62 -25.98
N ILE A 218 -4.81 0.14 -25.70
CA ILE A 218 -5.08 -1.32 -25.55
C ILE A 218 -4.98 -2.04 -26.90
N ASN A 219 -5.38 -1.37 -27.99
CA ASN A 219 -5.43 -1.92 -29.35
C ASN A 219 -4.31 -1.40 -30.28
N THR A 220 -3.52 -0.45 -29.82
CA THR A 220 -2.40 0.15 -30.53
C THR A 220 -1.23 0.24 -29.57
N ASP A 221 -0.07 -0.22 -29.96
CA ASP A 221 1.09 -0.30 -29.05
C ASP A 221 1.49 1.09 -28.51
N ALA A 222 1.46 2.12 -29.36
CA ALA A 222 1.65 3.51 -28.96
C ALA A 222 1.16 4.47 -30.05
N VAL A 223 0.70 5.65 -29.62
CA VAL A 223 0.45 6.80 -30.51
C VAL A 223 1.35 7.94 -30.07
N CYS A 224 2.09 8.51 -31.00
CA CYS A 224 2.98 9.64 -30.76
C CYS A 224 2.39 10.88 -31.44
N THR A 225 2.23 11.98 -30.69
CA THR A 225 1.77 13.28 -31.18
C THR A 225 2.76 14.38 -30.83
#